data_e0a5c3debaef14e858d028b1daae2877
#
_entry.id   e0a5c3debaef14e858d028b1daae2877
#
_cell.length_a   1.000
_cell.length_b   1.000
_cell.length_c   1.000
_cell.angle_alpha   90.00
_cell.angle_beta   90.00
_cell.angle_gamma   90.00
#
_symmetry.space_group_name_H-M   'P 1'
#
loop_
_entity.id
_entity.type
_entity.pdbx_description
1 polymer ?
#
loop_
_entity_poly.entity_id
_entity_poly.type
_entity_poly.pdbx_seq_one_letter_code
_entity_poly.pdbx_strand_id
1 'polypeptide(L)'
;MQLIIAAVGHKMPAWIETGFSEYTKRMPPELRIVLKEIKPVERSGSKTAATAMALERERIEAALPKGVRIIALDERGKDLTSVGLSQQLMGWQQDGRDTAFLIGGADGLDPELKARAEGLIRISSMTLPHGVVRVMLAEQLYRAWSITQNHPYHRV
;
A
#
# COMPACT_ATOMS: atom_id res chain seq x y z
N MET A 1 5.80 -12.02 -9.36
CA MET A 1 5.60 -11.26 -8.09
C MET A 1 4.39 -10.37 -8.22
N GLN A 2 3.54 -10.36 -7.22
CA GLN A 2 2.43 -9.43 -7.15
C GLN A 2 2.75 -8.29 -6.19
N LEU A 3 2.22 -7.11 -6.49
CA LEU A 3 2.20 -5.98 -5.58
C LEU A 3 0.79 -5.89 -5.02
N ILE A 4 0.62 -6.20 -3.75
CA ILE A 4 -0.68 -6.20 -3.08
C ILE A 4 -0.83 -4.89 -2.35
N ILE A 5 -1.97 -4.22 -2.52
CA ILE A 5 -2.33 -3.07 -1.70
C ILE A 5 -3.47 -3.52 -0.80
N ALA A 6 -3.18 -3.66 0.48
CA ALA A 6 -4.16 -4.03 1.49
C ALA A 6 -4.58 -2.76 2.25
N ALA A 7 -5.77 -2.28 1.98
CA ALA A 7 -6.24 -1.00 2.47
C ALA A 7 -7.46 -1.16 3.35
N VAL A 8 -7.38 -0.64 4.58
CA VAL A 8 -8.52 -0.63 5.49
C VAL A 8 -9.50 0.46 5.05
N GLY A 9 -10.63 0.02 4.58
CA GLY A 9 -11.65 0.88 4.01
C GLY A 9 -12.41 0.09 2.96
N HIS A 10 -13.61 0.52 2.67
CA HIS A 10 -14.40 -0.14 1.65
C HIS A 10 -14.79 0.90 0.61
N LYS A 11 -15.75 0.60 -0.17
CA LYS A 11 -16.26 1.34 -1.32
C LYS A 11 -15.83 2.81 -1.39
N MET A 12 -14.93 3.10 -2.32
CA MET A 12 -14.46 4.46 -2.59
C MET A 12 -15.37 5.13 -3.63
N PRO A 13 -15.38 6.49 -3.67
CA PRO A 13 -16.04 7.20 -4.76
C PRO A 13 -15.55 6.72 -6.13
N ALA A 14 -16.44 6.80 -7.13
CA ALA A 14 -16.13 6.31 -8.48
C ALA A 14 -14.85 6.91 -9.06
N TRP A 15 -14.57 8.18 -8.80
CA TRP A 15 -13.36 8.83 -9.34
C TRP A 15 -12.07 8.26 -8.74
N ILE A 16 -12.11 7.79 -7.48
CA ILE A 16 -10.97 7.09 -6.86
C ILE A 16 -10.76 5.74 -7.55
N GLU A 17 -11.82 4.98 -7.74
CA GLU A 17 -11.73 3.67 -8.42
C GLU A 17 -11.21 3.85 -9.85
N THR A 18 -11.69 4.84 -10.57
CA THR A 18 -11.24 5.15 -11.92
C THR A 18 -9.77 5.55 -11.94
N GLY A 19 -9.37 6.45 -11.02
CA GLY A 19 -7.97 6.89 -10.93
C GLY A 19 -7.03 5.76 -10.56
N PHE A 20 -7.42 4.91 -9.63
CA PHE A 20 -6.65 3.75 -9.23
C PHE A 20 -6.48 2.78 -10.41
N SER A 21 -7.57 2.46 -11.09
CA SER A 21 -7.55 1.56 -12.25
C SER A 21 -6.71 2.10 -13.40
N GLU A 22 -6.68 3.41 -13.57
CA GLU A 22 -5.89 4.05 -14.65
C GLU A 22 -4.42 3.65 -14.57
N TYR A 23 -3.88 3.50 -13.37
CA TYR A 23 -2.47 3.11 -13.21
C TYR A 23 -2.28 1.61 -13.07
N THR A 24 -3.17 0.92 -12.37
CA THR A 24 -3.00 -0.52 -12.18
C THR A 24 -3.10 -1.29 -13.49
N LYS A 25 -3.94 -0.85 -14.43
CA LYS A 25 -4.08 -1.50 -15.74
C LYS A 25 -2.82 -1.37 -16.61
N ARG A 26 -1.96 -0.40 -16.31
CA ARG A 26 -0.71 -0.18 -17.07
C ARG A 26 0.43 -1.08 -16.62
N MET A 27 0.26 -1.76 -15.48
CA MET A 27 1.31 -2.63 -14.96
C MET A 27 1.48 -3.87 -15.84
N PRO A 28 2.74 -4.36 -15.98
CA PRO A 28 2.98 -5.55 -16.79
C PRO A 28 2.43 -6.81 -16.11
N PRO A 29 2.18 -7.89 -16.87
CA PRO A 29 1.63 -9.12 -16.30
C PRO A 29 2.47 -9.72 -15.18
N GLU A 30 3.79 -9.57 -15.24
CA GLU A 30 4.71 -10.11 -14.24
C GLU A 30 4.77 -9.28 -12.94
N LEU A 31 4.10 -8.12 -12.92
CA LEU A 31 4.12 -7.22 -11.77
C LEU A 31 2.75 -6.55 -11.58
N ARG A 32 1.74 -7.36 -11.38
CA ARG A 32 0.37 -6.85 -11.21
C ARG A 32 0.16 -6.22 -9.84
N ILE A 33 -0.64 -5.17 -9.82
CA ILE A 33 -1.14 -4.57 -8.58
C ILE A 33 -2.52 -5.15 -8.29
N VAL A 34 -2.67 -5.70 -7.09
CA VAL A 34 -3.92 -6.31 -6.63
C VAL A 34 -4.40 -5.54 -5.40
N LEU A 35 -5.62 -5.03 -5.44
CA LEU A 35 -6.22 -4.35 -4.30
C LEU A 35 -6.97 -5.35 -3.43
N LYS A 36 -6.69 -5.33 -2.13
CA LYS A 36 -7.45 -6.06 -1.11
C LYS A 36 -8.05 -5.05 -0.17
N GLU A 37 -9.35 -4.88 -0.24
CA GLU A 37 -10.08 -3.97 0.65
C GLU A 37 -10.40 -4.69 1.94
N ILE A 38 -9.98 -4.09 3.06
CA ILE A 38 -10.17 -4.65 4.40
C ILE A 38 -11.29 -3.88 5.06
N LYS A 39 -12.33 -4.60 5.48
CA LYS A 39 -13.48 -3.97 6.14
C LYS A 39 -13.04 -3.28 7.43
N PRO A 40 -13.34 -1.98 7.60
CA PRO A 40 -12.99 -1.28 8.84
C PRO A 40 -13.82 -1.81 10.01
N VAL A 41 -13.25 -1.71 11.20
CA VAL A 41 -13.96 -2.04 12.45
C VAL A 41 -14.61 -0.76 12.99
N GLU A 42 -15.88 -0.82 13.31
CA GLU A 42 -16.60 0.32 13.86
C GLU A 42 -16.06 0.71 15.25
N ARG A 43 -15.88 2.03 15.46
CA ARG A 43 -15.46 2.60 16.74
C ARG A 43 -16.69 3.02 17.54
N SER A 44 -17.56 2.08 17.85
CA SER A 44 -18.78 2.35 18.61
C SER A 44 -18.81 1.60 19.93
N GLY A 45 -19.57 2.12 20.88
CA GLY A 45 -19.73 1.48 22.17
C GLY A 45 -18.45 1.51 23.00
N SER A 46 -18.07 0.35 23.54
CA SER A 46 -16.88 0.21 24.40
C SER A 46 -15.59 -0.04 23.63
N LYS A 47 -15.63 -0.10 22.30
CA LYS A 47 -14.42 -0.36 21.51
C LYS A 47 -13.49 0.84 21.51
N THR A 48 -12.24 0.60 21.93
CA THR A 48 -11.17 1.59 21.86
C THR A 48 -10.55 1.55 20.47
N ALA A 49 -9.77 2.60 20.14
CA ALA A 49 -8.99 2.61 18.91
C ALA A 49 -8.01 1.43 18.87
N ALA A 50 -7.38 1.11 19.98
CA ALA A 50 -6.46 -0.03 20.08
C ALA A 50 -7.15 -1.36 19.76
N THR A 51 -8.35 -1.59 20.31
CA THR A 51 -9.13 -2.81 20.05
C THR A 51 -9.53 -2.89 18.58
N ALA A 52 -10.00 -1.78 18.02
CA ALA A 52 -10.40 -1.73 16.61
C ALA A 52 -9.21 -1.99 15.67
N MET A 53 -8.06 -1.39 15.95
CA MET A 53 -6.84 -1.61 15.17
C MET A 53 -6.37 -3.06 15.24
N ALA A 54 -6.47 -3.71 16.40
CA ALA A 54 -6.09 -5.11 16.57
C ALA A 54 -7.00 -6.04 15.74
N LEU A 55 -8.30 -5.75 15.69
CA LEU A 55 -9.22 -6.52 14.87
C LEU A 55 -8.98 -6.28 13.36
N GLU A 56 -8.67 -5.07 12.98
CA GLU A 56 -8.30 -4.75 11.60
C GLU A 56 -7.01 -5.45 11.20
N ARG A 57 -6.04 -5.53 12.12
CA ARG A 57 -4.81 -6.30 11.90
C ARG A 57 -5.13 -7.77 11.57
N GLU A 58 -6.00 -8.40 12.33
CA GLU A 58 -6.39 -9.79 12.07
C GLU A 58 -6.97 -9.96 10.67
N ARG A 59 -7.81 -9.02 10.25
CA ARG A 59 -8.41 -9.02 8.91
C ARG A 59 -7.36 -8.83 7.81
N ILE A 60 -6.39 -7.95 8.03
CA ILE A 60 -5.29 -7.74 7.09
C ILE A 60 -4.47 -9.02 6.97
N GLU A 61 -4.08 -9.61 8.09
CA GLU A 61 -3.26 -10.82 8.10
C GLU A 61 -3.96 -11.99 7.41
N ALA A 62 -5.27 -12.12 7.60
CA ALA A 62 -6.06 -13.16 6.95
C ALA A 62 -6.14 -12.97 5.43
N ALA A 63 -6.01 -11.74 4.94
CA ALA A 63 -6.09 -11.42 3.52
C ALA A 63 -4.76 -11.57 2.79
N LEU A 64 -3.65 -11.66 3.52
CA LEU A 64 -2.32 -11.69 2.92
C LEU A 64 -1.81 -13.12 2.74
N PRO A 65 -1.08 -13.41 1.64
CA PRO A 65 -0.44 -14.70 1.47
C PRO A 65 0.70 -14.89 2.47
N LYS A 66 1.01 -16.15 2.75
CA LYS A 66 2.15 -16.48 3.63
C LYS A 66 3.46 -16.04 2.98
N GLY A 67 4.38 -15.55 3.81
CA GLY A 67 5.71 -15.16 3.34
C GLY A 67 5.77 -13.85 2.58
N VAL A 68 4.66 -13.13 2.49
CA VAL A 68 4.61 -11.83 1.81
C VAL A 68 5.50 -10.82 2.52
N ARG A 69 6.21 -10.00 1.73
CA ARG A 69 6.92 -8.83 2.28
C ARG A 69 5.90 -7.77 2.64
N ILE A 70 6.01 -7.24 3.84
CA ILE A 70 5.09 -6.21 4.32
C ILE A 70 5.80 -4.86 4.36
N ILE A 71 5.24 -3.90 3.63
CA ILE A 71 5.65 -2.49 3.66
C ILE A 71 4.46 -1.70 4.17
N ALA A 72 4.60 -1.07 5.32
CA ALA A 72 3.52 -0.29 5.89
C ALA A 72 3.63 1.17 5.48
N LEU A 73 2.50 1.76 5.10
CA LEU A 73 2.41 3.21 4.91
C LEU A 73 2.08 3.84 6.26
N ASP A 74 2.93 4.75 6.69
CA ASP A 74 2.77 5.42 7.98
C ASP A 74 3.29 6.85 7.86
N GLU A 75 2.66 7.78 8.55
CA GLU A 75 3.07 9.19 8.53
C GLU A 75 4.49 9.41 9.08
N ARG A 76 4.96 8.47 9.89
CA ARG A 76 6.32 8.47 10.46
C ARG A 76 7.29 7.61 9.66
N GLY A 77 6.86 7.15 8.50
CA GLY A 77 7.69 6.33 7.64
C GLY A 77 8.78 7.14 6.93
N LYS A 78 9.68 6.41 6.29
CA LYS A 78 10.78 7.00 5.53
C LYS A 78 10.26 7.69 4.28
N ASP A 79 10.77 8.87 3.98
CA ASP A 79 10.56 9.51 2.69
C ASP A 79 11.33 8.75 1.63
N LEU A 80 10.65 8.39 0.54
CA LEU A 80 11.29 7.82 -0.63
C LEU A 80 11.07 8.73 -1.81
N THR A 81 12.12 8.91 -2.60
CA THR A 81 11.95 9.47 -3.93
C THR A 81 11.39 8.40 -4.86
N SER A 82 10.86 8.79 -6.01
CA SER A 82 10.40 7.82 -7.01
C SER A 82 11.56 6.93 -7.49
N VAL A 83 12.75 7.49 -7.61
CA VAL A 83 13.96 6.71 -7.93
C VAL A 83 14.29 5.72 -6.82
N GLY A 84 14.19 6.15 -5.55
CA GLY A 84 14.40 5.27 -4.40
C GLY A 84 13.43 4.10 -4.38
N LEU A 85 12.16 4.37 -4.69
CA LEU A 85 11.14 3.32 -4.77
C LEU A 85 11.46 2.35 -5.92
N SER A 86 11.93 2.85 -7.06
CA SER A 86 12.32 2.00 -8.18
C SER A 86 13.47 1.05 -7.82
N GLN A 87 14.44 1.55 -7.06
CA GLN A 87 15.57 0.73 -6.60
C GLN A 87 15.10 -0.37 -5.65
N GLN A 88 14.19 -0.05 -4.74
CA GLN A 88 13.61 -1.06 -3.86
C GLN A 88 12.80 -2.09 -4.64
N LEU A 89 12.02 -1.64 -5.62
CA LEU A 89 11.22 -2.52 -6.47
C LEU A 89 12.12 -3.53 -7.20
N MET A 90 13.25 -3.08 -7.75
CA MET A 90 14.21 -3.98 -8.38
C MET A 90 14.71 -5.05 -7.42
N GLY A 91 15.05 -4.66 -6.19
CA GLY A 91 15.50 -5.59 -5.17
C GLY A 91 14.41 -6.62 -4.81
N TRP A 92 13.17 -6.17 -4.69
CA TRP A 92 12.06 -7.08 -4.38
C TRP A 92 11.81 -8.07 -5.51
N GLN A 93 11.94 -7.65 -6.76
CA GLN A 93 11.77 -8.53 -7.90
C GLN A 93 12.85 -9.61 -7.95
N GLN A 94 14.06 -9.33 -7.47
CA GLN A 94 15.14 -10.30 -7.46
C GLN A 94 14.87 -11.50 -6.57
N ASP A 95 14.24 -11.30 -5.41
CA ASP A 95 13.90 -12.44 -4.54
C ASP A 95 12.53 -13.06 -4.86
N GLY A 96 11.72 -12.39 -5.66
CA GLY A 96 10.46 -12.93 -6.18
C GLY A 96 9.32 -13.02 -5.19
N ARG A 97 9.50 -12.59 -3.95
CA ARG A 97 8.41 -12.58 -2.95
C ARG A 97 7.38 -11.52 -3.29
N ASP A 98 6.11 -11.86 -3.13
CA ASP A 98 5.05 -10.85 -3.22
C ASP A 98 5.28 -9.76 -2.18
N THR A 99 4.92 -8.54 -2.52
CA THR A 99 5.05 -7.39 -1.63
C THR A 99 3.68 -6.79 -1.38
N ALA A 100 3.34 -6.60 -0.11
CA ALA A 100 2.08 -5.99 0.30
C ALA A 100 2.34 -4.63 0.93
N PHE A 101 1.64 -3.62 0.42
CA PHE A 101 1.62 -2.28 0.98
C PHE A 101 0.36 -2.13 1.82
N LEU A 102 0.53 -1.77 3.09
CA LEU A 102 -0.59 -1.67 4.01
C LEU A 102 -0.99 -0.21 4.21
N ILE A 103 -2.26 0.07 4.03
CA ILE A 103 -2.85 1.39 4.27
C ILE A 103 -3.85 1.23 5.41
N GLY A 104 -3.60 1.90 6.53
CA GLY A 104 -4.45 1.82 7.71
C GLY A 104 -5.75 2.60 7.57
N GLY A 105 -6.66 2.36 8.51
CA GLY A 105 -7.93 3.06 8.63
C GLY A 105 -7.81 4.38 9.39
N ALA A 106 -8.90 4.79 10.04
CA ALA A 106 -9.01 6.09 10.70
C ALA A 106 -7.93 6.36 11.78
N ASP A 107 -7.51 5.31 12.46
CA ASP A 107 -6.52 5.42 13.55
C ASP A 107 -5.13 4.93 13.13
N GLY A 108 -4.94 4.63 11.84
CA GLY A 108 -3.69 4.07 11.34
C GLY A 108 -3.62 2.56 11.50
N LEU A 109 -2.42 2.02 11.35
CA LEU A 109 -2.16 0.59 11.47
C LEU A 109 -1.82 0.21 12.91
N ASP A 110 -2.17 -1.02 13.29
CA ASP A 110 -1.80 -1.58 14.59
C ASP A 110 -0.28 -1.56 14.77
N PRO A 111 0.22 -1.13 15.97
CA PRO A 111 1.66 -1.07 16.21
C PRO A 111 2.40 -2.40 16.04
N GLU A 112 1.77 -3.53 16.37
CA GLU A 112 2.36 -4.85 16.17
C GLU A 112 2.59 -5.15 14.70
N LEU A 113 1.65 -4.77 13.86
CA LEU A 113 1.75 -4.96 12.42
C LEU A 113 2.88 -4.10 11.83
N LYS A 114 2.98 -2.84 12.29
CA LYS A 114 4.08 -1.96 11.88
C LYS A 114 5.43 -2.50 12.33
N ALA A 115 5.50 -3.07 13.54
CA ALA A 115 6.75 -3.65 14.06
C ALA A 115 7.23 -4.84 13.24
N ARG A 116 6.31 -5.59 12.61
CA ARG A 116 6.65 -6.73 11.75
C ARG A 116 6.91 -6.34 10.30
N ALA A 117 6.62 -5.12 9.92
CA ALA A 117 6.86 -4.65 8.56
C ALA A 117 8.36 -4.60 8.27
N GLU A 118 8.73 -4.96 7.06
CA GLU A 118 10.12 -4.88 6.60
C GLU A 118 10.50 -3.46 6.18
N GLY A 119 9.52 -2.56 6.10
CA GLY A 119 9.74 -1.14 5.84
C GLY A 119 8.52 -0.33 6.20
N LEU A 120 8.76 0.89 6.66
CA LEU A 120 7.76 1.92 6.88
C LEU A 120 8.07 3.06 5.93
N ILE A 121 7.12 3.40 5.07
CA ILE A 121 7.29 4.51 4.13
C ILE A 121 6.14 5.48 4.26
N ARG A 122 6.37 6.73 3.90
CA ARG A 122 5.29 7.71 3.79
C ARG A 122 5.22 8.27 2.37
N ILE A 123 4.00 8.52 1.92
CA ILE A 123 3.76 9.10 0.60
C ILE A 123 4.06 10.60 0.61
N SER A 124 3.78 11.26 1.74
CA SER A 124 3.92 12.71 1.86
C SER A 124 4.09 13.08 3.33
N SER A 125 4.75 14.20 3.58
CA SER A 125 4.74 14.83 4.90
C SER A 125 3.41 15.54 5.18
N MET A 126 2.59 15.75 4.14
CA MET A 126 1.26 16.31 4.27
C MET A 126 0.26 15.19 4.53
N THR A 127 -0.77 15.48 5.30
CA THR A 127 -1.86 14.54 5.53
C THR A 127 -2.72 14.40 4.28
N LEU A 128 -2.94 13.17 3.85
CA LEU A 128 -3.69 12.88 2.63
C LEU A 128 -4.95 12.07 2.94
N PRO A 129 -6.06 12.31 2.22
CA PRO A 129 -7.21 11.42 2.32
C PRO A 129 -6.86 10.00 1.92
N HIS A 130 -7.46 9.02 2.58
CA HIS A 130 -7.18 7.60 2.35
C HIS A 130 -7.32 7.19 0.87
N GLY A 131 -8.40 7.60 0.21
CA GLY A 131 -8.62 7.24 -1.19
C GLY A 131 -7.56 7.81 -2.13
N VAL A 132 -7.11 9.02 -1.86
CA VAL A 132 -6.04 9.66 -2.64
C VAL A 132 -4.73 8.90 -2.47
N VAL A 133 -4.44 8.40 -1.28
CA VAL A 133 -3.23 7.60 -1.02
C VAL A 133 -3.22 6.35 -1.91
N ARG A 134 -4.37 5.70 -2.10
CA ARG A 134 -4.47 4.53 -2.99
C ARG A 134 -4.05 4.87 -4.41
N VAL A 135 -4.54 5.98 -4.94
CA VAL A 135 -4.23 6.44 -6.30
C VAL A 135 -2.76 6.83 -6.42
N MET A 136 -2.25 7.58 -5.45
CA MET A 136 -0.85 8.01 -5.45
C MET A 136 0.10 6.84 -5.37
N LEU A 137 -0.21 5.84 -4.54
CA LEU A 137 0.62 4.64 -4.44
C LEU A 137 0.63 3.87 -5.75
N ALA A 138 -0.54 3.67 -6.37
CA ALA A 138 -0.62 2.98 -7.66
C ALA A 138 0.17 3.72 -8.73
N GLU A 139 0.06 5.04 -8.79
CA GLU A 139 0.81 5.86 -9.75
C GLU A 139 2.31 5.76 -9.50
N GLN A 140 2.75 5.83 -8.24
CA GLN A 140 4.17 5.72 -7.91
C GLN A 140 4.74 4.34 -8.19
N LEU A 141 3.96 3.28 -8.01
CA LEU A 141 4.40 1.93 -8.36
C LEU A 141 4.56 1.79 -9.88
N TYR A 142 3.64 2.33 -10.64
CA TYR A 142 3.78 2.37 -12.10
C TYR A 142 5.00 3.21 -12.51
N ARG A 143 5.19 4.37 -11.91
CA ARG A 143 6.35 5.24 -12.17
C ARG A 143 7.65 4.52 -11.83
N ALA A 144 7.72 3.87 -10.68
CA ALA A 144 8.89 3.11 -10.26
C ALA A 144 9.24 2.02 -11.25
N TRP A 145 8.23 1.25 -11.71
CA TRP A 145 8.43 0.26 -12.76
C TRP A 145 8.93 0.90 -14.05
N SER A 146 8.34 2.02 -14.46
CA SER A 146 8.74 2.71 -15.70
C SER A 146 10.20 3.17 -15.63
N ILE A 147 10.68 3.58 -14.47
CA ILE A 147 12.09 3.93 -14.26
C ILE A 147 12.97 2.70 -14.48
N THR A 148 12.60 1.54 -13.95
CA THR A 148 13.38 0.30 -14.12
C THR A 148 13.47 -0.15 -15.57
N GLN A 149 12.48 0.22 -16.40
CA GLN A 149 12.39 -0.16 -17.80
C GLN A 149 12.88 0.93 -18.77
N ASN A 150 13.37 2.04 -18.23
CA ASN A 150 13.72 3.22 -19.03
C ASN A 150 12.56 3.66 -19.93
N HIS A 151 11.34 3.54 -19.43
CA HIS A 151 10.13 3.89 -20.14
C HIS A 151 9.91 5.40 -20.09
N PRO A 152 9.43 6.04 -21.18
CA PRO A 152 9.31 7.51 -21.26
C PRO A 152 8.28 8.13 -20.31
N TYR A 153 7.47 7.34 -19.63
CA TYR A 153 6.48 7.87 -18.68
C TYR A 153 7.14 8.69 -17.56
N HIS A 154 8.24 8.19 -17.00
CA HIS A 154 8.90 8.86 -15.89
C HIS A 154 9.70 10.07 -16.34
N ARG A 155 9.73 11.08 -15.47
CA ARG A 155 10.66 12.21 -15.57
C ARG A 155 11.35 12.36 -14.23
N VAL A 156 12.64 12.42 -14.24
CA VAL A 156 13.47 12.51 -13.03
C VAL A 156 14.23 13.82 -12.99
#